data_b8cbf2e56979a3759ddf9b9030abfabb
#
_entry.id   b8cbf2e56979a3759ddf9b9030abfabb
#
_cell.length_a   1.000
_cell.length_b   1.000
_cell.length_c   1.000
_cell.angle_alpha   90.00
_cell.angle_beta   90.00
_cell.angle_gamma   90.00
#
_symmetry.space_group_name_H-M   'P 1'
#
loop_
_entity.id
_entity.type
_entity.pdbx_description
1 polymer ?
#
loop_
_entity_poly.entity_id
_entity_poly.type
_entity_poly.pdbx_seq_one_letter_code
_entity_poly.pdbx_strand_id
1 'polypeptide(L)'
;WRERTNAYVEELTSNIQLAYEKTFGAHSINAVIGFEAIKRDTPKSWLHAIPASNSLHLIYYDTIDKYEDTGNNTEARLGWLGRFNYNYANKYLIDFSARYDGSWKFPPNHRWGFFPSASLGWRISEENFWKESKIASVFSDLKIRGSYGLVGDDNVDGYSAFDYMTGYDYKQGGGVIDGSYIIGTTPRNLPVTTLSWAKAKILDIGLDVAFLNNRLSGSVDFFRRIKTGIPASRDDVLLPEEVGFERPKENLNSNVHTGYDLLARWSDKVNDFHYSISANFTYSRFYNWEQYNPKFSNSWDEYRNSTWHRFGNVNWAYEADGQFQSWEEIASWPIDNDQKGNTTLRPGD
;
A
#
# COMPACT_ATOMS: atom_id res chain seq x y z
N TRP A 1 39.36 0.61 -1.83
CA TRP A 1 38.63 0.66 -0.55
C TRP A 1 37.93 -0.66 -0.27
N ARG A 2 37.66 -0.90 1.00
CA ARG A 2 36.90 -2.07 1.47
C ARG A 2 35.82 -1.60 2.41
N GLU A 3 34.67 -2.31 2.36
CA GLU A 3 33.56 -2.05 3.25
C GLU A 3 33.16 -3.32 4.01
N ARG A 4 32.76 -3.16 5.24
CA ARG A 4 32.13 -4.21 6.03
C ARG A 4 30.88 -3.66 6.70
N THR A 5 29.78 -4.31 6.43
CA THR A 5 28.51 -4.02 7.09
C THR A 5 28.12 -5.20 7.98
N ASN A 6 27.81 -4.92 9.23
CA ASN A 6 27.13 -5.85 10.11
C ASN A 6 25.73 -5.31 10.35
N ALA A 7 24.73 -6.09 10.01
CA ALA A 7 23.33 -5.78 10.26
C ALA A 7 22.61 -7.06 10.68
N TYR A 8 21.78 -6.98 11.68
CA TYR A 8 20.88 -8.07 12.05
C TYR A 8 19.53 -7.52 12.45
N VAL A 9 18.54 -8.39 12.46
CA VAL A 9 17.19 -8.08 12.89
C VAL A 9 16.87 -9.02 14.04
N GLU A 10 16.48 -8.46 15.16
CA GLU A 10 15.94 -9.19 16.28
C GLU A 10 14.47 -8.79 16.45
N GLU A 11 13.57 -9.77 16.34
CA GLU A 11 12.14 -9.55 16.48
C GLU A 11 11.58 -10.48 17.57
N LEU A 12 10.99 -9.88 18.57
CA LEU A 12 10.28 -10.57 19.63
C LEU A 12 8.79 -10.34 19.44
N THR A 13 8.05 -11.41 19.12
CA THR A 13 6.59 -11.40 19.03
C THR A 13 6.00 -12.20 20.18
N SER A 14 5.16 -11.56 20.97
CA SER A 14 4.38 -12.19 22.03
C SER A 14 2.90 -12.15 21.65
N ASN A 15 2.24 -13.31 21.67
CA ASN A 15 0.83 -13.45 21.31
C ASN A 15 0.12 -14.29 22.39
N ILE A 16 -0.97 -13.77 22.92
CA ILE A 16 -1.85 -14.46 23.88
C ILE A 16 -3.25 -14.44 23.30
N GLN A 17 -3.87 -15.61 23.15
CA GLN A 17 -5.21 -15.73 22.61
C GLN A 17 -6.08 -16.64 23.47
N LEU A 18 -7.35 -16.26 23.60
CA LEU A 18 -8.41 -17.05 24.17
C LEU A 18 -9.45 -17.33 23.10
N ALA A 19 -9.70 -18.61 22.83
CA ALA A 19 -10.69 -19.05 21.85
C ALA A 19 -11.83 -19.80 22.55
N TYR A 20 -13.04 -19.55 22.06
CA TYR A 20 -14.26 -20.25 22.47
C TYR A 20 -15.00 -20.75 21.24
N GLU A 21 -15.30 -22.04 21.23
CA GLU A 21 -16.06 -22.68 20.15
C GLU A 21 -17.18 -23.52 20.73
N LYS A 22 -18.40 -23.37 20.20
CA LYS A 22 -19.53 -24.17 20.62
C LYS A 22 -20.56 -24.29 19.51
N THR A 23 -21.04 -25.52 19.32
CA THR A 23 -22.21 -25.81 18.45
C THR A 23 -23.36 -26.33 19.32
N PHE A 24 -24.55 -25.78 19.14
CA PHE A 24 -25.78 -26.19 19.82
C PHE A 24 -26.97 -26.13 18.87
N GLY A 25 -27.50 -27.29 18.53
CA GLY A 25 -28.54 -27.42 17.51
C GLY A 25 -28.05 -26.89 16.15
N ALA A 26 -28.78 -25.96 15.59
CA ALA A 26 -28.43 -25.33 14.31
C ALA A 26 -27.47 -24.15 14.42
N HIS A 27 -27.01 -23.80 15.63
CA HIS A 27 -26.18 -22.65 15.91
C HIS A 27 -24.74 -23.08 16.14
N SER A 28 -23.78 -22.41 15.48
CA SER A 28 -22.35 -22.56 15.72
C SER A 28 -21.75 -21.19 15.98
N ILE A 29 -21.02 -21.07 17.10
CA ILE A 29 -20.34 -19.86 17.53
C ILE A 29 -18.86 -20.16 17.65
N ASN A 30 -18.04 -19.28 17.11
CA ASN A 30 -16.59 -19.23 17.34
C ASN A 30 -16.20 -17.80 17.70
N ALA A 31 -15.54 -17.63 18.84
CA ALA A 31 -15.08 -16.33 19.30
C ALA A 31 -13.61 -16.40 19.71
N VAL A 32 -12.84 -15.40 19.33
CA VAL A 32 -11.43 -15.26 19.72
C VAL A 32 -11.20 -13.84 20.21
N ILE A 33 -10.51 -13.72 21.33
CA ILE A 33 -9.92 -12.46 21.80
C ILE A 33 -8.43 -12.67 22.01
N GLY A 34 -7.62 -11.71 21.63
CA GLY A 34 -6.18 -11.83 21.75
C GLY A 34 -5.47 -10.50 21.99
N PHE A 35 -4.26 -10.62 22.46
CA PHE A 35 -3.31 -9.52 22.63
C PHE A 35 -2.00 -9.89 21.94
N GLU A 36 -1.43 -8.95 21.22
CA GLU A 36 -0.18 -9.10 20.47
C GLU A 36 0.76 -7.95 20.82
N ALA A 37 2.02 -8.27 21.05
CA ALA A 37 3.08 -7.29 21.23
C ALA A 37 4.27 -7.68 20.35
N ILE A 38 4.75 -6.74 19.56
CA ILE A 38 5.90 -6.90 18.68
C ILE A 38 6.94 -5.86 19.05
N LYS A 39 8.17 -6.32 19.30
CA LYS A 39 9.34 -5.47 19.44
C LYS A 39 10.38 -5.90 18.41
N ARG A 40 10.90 -4.95 17.66
CA ARG A 40 11.89 -5.21 16.63
C ARG A 40 13.04 -4.24 16.75
N ASP A 41 14.25 -4.79 16.81
CA ASP A 41 15.50 -4.05 16.87
C ASP A 41 16.32 -4.32 15.59
N THR A 42 16.85 -3.28 14.97
CA THR A 42 17.59 -3.37 13.71
C THR A 42 18.93 -2.63 13.80
N PRO A 43 19.85 -3.08 14.65
CA PRO A 43 21.16 -2.45 14.74
C PRO A 43 21.96 -2.70 13.47
N LYS A 44 22.68 -1.67 13.03
CA LYS A 44 23.55 -1.72 11.87
C LYS A 44 24.84 -0.97 12.16
N SER A 45 25.97 -1.58 11.89
CA SER A 45 27.25 -0.91 11.85
C SER A 45 27.91 -1.07 10.47
N TRP A 46 28.55 -0.02 10.01
CA TRP A 46 29.24 0.05 8.74
C TRP A 46 30.63 0.66 8.93
N LEU A 47 31.59 0.10 8.21
CA LEU A 47 32.97 0.49 8.29
C LEU A 47 33.53 0.54 6.87
N HIS A 48 34.23 1.62 6.55
CA HIS A 48 34.96 1.82 5.32
C HIS A 48 36.44 1.93 5.64
N ALA A 49 37.29 1.27 4.84
CA ALA A 49 38.71 1.26 5.04
C ALA A 49 39.48 1.37 3.72
N ILE A 50 40.65 2.00 3.79
CA ILE A 50 41.56 2.16 2.69
C ILE A 50 42.64 1.06 2.85
N PRO A 51 42.72 0.08 1.91
CA PRO A 51 43.68 -0.99 2.00
C PRO A 51 45.11 -0.51 1.81
N ALA A 52 46.02 -0.96 2.68
CA ALA A 52 47.43 -0.71 2.55
C ALA A 52 48.04 -1.53 1.37
N SER A 53 47.40 -2.66 1.02
CA SER A 53 47.78 -3.52 -0.09
C SER A 53 46.59 -4.30 -0.60
N ASN A 54 46.50 -4.49 -1.93
CA ASN A 54 45.48 -5.32 -2.56
C ASN A 54 45.68 -6.83 -2.38
N SER A 55 46.87 -7.25 -1.95
CA SER A 55 47.22 -8.66 -1.72
C SER A 55 46.72 -9.19 -0.36
N LEU A 56 46.39 -8.31 0.59
CA LEU A 56 45.87 -8.67 1.90
C LEU A 56 44.38 -8.36 1.95
N HIS A 57 43.56 -9.38 2.21
CA HIS A 57 42.09 -9.24 2.28
C HIS A 57 41.58 -9.09 3.70
N LEU A 58 42.42 -8.73 4.65
CA LEU A 58 42.06 -8.54 6.05
C LEU A 58 41.92 -7.03 6.36
N ILE A 59 40.73 -6.60 6.69
CA ILE A 59 40.41 -5.21 7.01
C ILE A 59 41.15 -4.68 8.26
N TYR A 60 41.64 -5.60 9.08
CA TYR A 60 42.43 -5.28 10.28
C TYR A 60 43.70 -4.49 9.99
N TYR A 61 44.31 -4.69 8.82
CA TYR A 61 45.55 -4.00 8.41
C TYR A 61 45.30 -2.73 7.59
N ASP A 62 44.03 -2.43 7.34
CA ASP A 62 43.64 -1.28 6.54
C ASP A 62 43.46 -0.02 7.42
N THR A 63 43.65 1.16 6.85
CA THR A 63 43.35 2.40 7.52
C THR A 63 41.85 2.63 7.48
N ILE A 64 41.18 2.57 8.64
CA ILE A 64 39.76 2.89 8.77
C ILE A 64 39.60 4.41 8.68
N ASP A 65 38.96 4.88 7.63
CA ASP A 65 38.75 6.31 7.39
C ASP A 65 37.31 6.74 7.71
N LYS A 66 36.34 5.81 7.69
CA LYS A 66 34.95 6.06 8.05
C LYS A 66 34.39 4.92 8.87
N TYR A 67 33.67 5.27 9.89
CA TYR A 67 32.90 4.35 10.72
C TYR A 67 31.53 4.96 10.99
N GLU A 68 30.50 4.15 10.87
CA GLU A 68 29.13 4.55 11.17
C GLU A 68 28.46 3.45 11.99
N ASP A 69 27.89 3.85 13.11
CA ASP A 69 27.04 3.04 13.94
C ASP A 69 25.65 3.71 13.98
N THR A 70 24.70 3.12 13.27
CA THR A 70 23.35 3.70 13.14
C THR A 70 22.51 3.51 14.39
N GLY A 71 23.09 2.96 15.45
CA GLY A 71 22.38 2.77 16.70
C GLY A 71 21.25 1.73 16.58
N ASN A 72 20.50 1.62 17.64
CA ASN A 72 19.41 0.68 17.75
C ASN A 72 18.09 1.33 17.35
N ASN A 73 17.60 1.03 16.15
CA ASN A 73 16.26 1.43 15.74
C ASN A 73 15.25 0.45 16.32
N THR A 74 14.72 0.78 17.49
CA THR A 74 13.69 -0.03 18.15
C THR A 74 12.31 0.36 17.64
N GLU A 75 11.61 -0.61 17.08
CA GLU A 75 10.20 -0.51 16.72
C GLU A 75 9.35 -1.26 17.74
N ALA A 76 8.17 -0.74 18.06
CA ALA A 76 7.23 -1.41 18.93
C ALA A 76 5.79 -1.25 18.44
N ARG A 77 5.05 -2.35 18.42
CA ARG A 77 3.62 -2.38 18.10
C ARG A 77 2.91 -3.20 19.17
N LEU A 78 1.72 -2.73 19.55
CA LEU A 78 0.84 -3.42 20.48
C LEU A 78 -0.55 -3.47 19.88
N GLY A 79 -1.26 -4.59 20.04
CA GLY A 79 -2.60 -4.71 19.51
C GLY A 79 -3.49 -5.63 20.30
N TRP A 80 -4.77 -5.27 20.40
CA TRP A 80 -5.85 -6.15 20.80
C TRP A 80 -6.59 -6.59 19.56
N LEU A 81 -6.94 -7.87 19.50
CA LEU A 81 -7.74 -8.43 18.43
C LEU A 81 -8.97 -9.15 19.01
N GLY A 82 -10.06 -9.07 18.27
CA GLY A 82 -11.27 -9.81 18.56
C GLY A 82 -11.89 -10.30 17.25
N ARG A 83 -12.43 -11.52 17.26
CA ARG A 83 -13.19 -12.08 16.15
C ARG A 83 -14.37 -12.87 16.70
N PHE A 84 -15.51 -12.73 16.06
CA PHE A 84 -16.73 -13.43 16.35
C PHE A 84 -17.35 -13.97 15.07
N ASN A 85 -17.49 -15.28 14.98
CA ASN A 85 -18.15 -15.96 13.88
C ASN A 85 -19.43 -16.61 14.38
N TYR A 86 -20.51 -16.43 13.64
CA TYR A 86 -21.78 -17.07 13.89
C TYR A 86 -22.31 -17.71 12.61
N ASN A 87 -22.70 -18.96 12.73
CA ASN A 87 -23.29 -19.73 11.64
C ASN A 87 -24.61 -20.33 12.13
N TYR A 88 -25.67 -20.04 11.41
CA TYR A 88 -26.98 -20.63 11.65
C TYR A 88 -27.36 -21.59 10.53
N ALA A 89 -27.49 -22.87 10.86
CA ALA A 89 -27.94 -23.96 9.99
C ALA A 89 -27.16 -24.06 8.65
N ASN A 90 -25.90 -23.57 8.59
CA ASN A 90 -25.11 -23.40 7.38
C ASN A 90 -25.73 -22.47 6.32
N LYS A 91 -26.80 -21.73 6.66
CA LYS A 91 -27.53 -20.83 5.78
C LYS A 91 -27.03 -19.39 5.91
N TYR A 92 -26.97 -18.91 7.14
CA TYR A 92 -26.63 -17.52 7.46
C TYR A 92 -25.30 -17.49 8.19
N LEU A 93 -24.36 -16.79 7.61
CA LEU A 93 -23.00 -16.66 8.10
C LEU A 93 -22.74 -15.21 8.46
N ILE A 94 -22.29 -14.97 9.68
CA ILE A 94 -21.91 -13.64 10.16
C ILE A 94 -20.49 -13.72 10.71
N ASP A 95 -19.61 -12.85 10.27
CA ASP A 95 -18.28 -12.69 10.81
C ASP A 95 -18.09 -11.22 11.20
N PHE A 96 -17.61 -11.00 12.41
CA PHE A 96 -17.22 -9.69 12.89
C PHE A 96 -15.81 -9.79 13.44
N SER A 97 -14.92 -8.90 13.02
CA SER A 97 -13.59 -8.79 13.59
C SER A 97 -13.21 -7.35 13.85
N ALA A 98 -12.38 -7.12 14.84
CA ALA A 98 -11.86 -5.81 15.15
C ALA A 98 -10.42 -5.92 15.68
N ARG A 99 -9.58 -4.92 15.32
CA ARG A 99 -8.26 -4.70 15.91
C ARG A 99 -8.18 -3.29 16.49
N TYR A 100 -7.51 -3.19 17.63
CA TYR A 100 -7.15 -1.93 18.25
C TYR A 100 -5.64 -1.90 18.42
N ASP A 101 -4.95 -1.26 17.48
CA ASP A 101 -3.50 -1.33 17.32
C ASP A 101 -2.84 0.02 17.63
N GLY A 102 -1.72 -0.03 18.34
CA GLY A 102 -0.85 1.10 18.62
C GLY A 102 0.51 0.93 17.95
N SER A 103 0.97 1.99 17.25
CA SER A 103 2.27 2.03 16.60
C SER A 103 3.19 3.07 17.23
N TRP A 104 4.44 2.70 17.42
CA TRP A 104 5.52 3.56 17.91
C TRP A 104 5.81 4.78 17.02
N LYS A 105 5.48 4.69 15.71
CA LYS A 105 5.72 5.74 14.72
C LYS A 105 5.01 7.05 14.99
N PHE A 106 3.85 6.99 15.64
CA PHE A 106 2.94 8.12 15.76
C PHE A 106 3.02 8.81 17.13
N PRO A 107 2.67 10.11 17.20
CA PRO A 107 2.63 10.83 18.46
C PRO A 107 1.64 10.18 19.45
N PRO A 108 1.83 10.32 20.76
CA PRO A 108 1.04 9.63 21.79
C PRO A 108 -0.48 9.76 21.59
N ASN A 109 -0.96 10.93 21.19
CA ASN A 109 -2.40 11.21 21.01
C ASN A 109 -3.01 10.61 19.73
N HIS A 110 -2.19 10.18 18.76
CA HIS A 110 -2.61 9.64 17.46
C HIS A 110 -2.08 8.23 17.20
N ARG A 111 -1.49 7.61 18.22
CA ARG A 111 -0.80 6.31 18.14
C ARG A 111 -1.74 5.14 17.91
N TRP A 112 -2.95 5.21 18.48
CA TRP A 112 -3.90 4.10 18.47
C TRP A 112 -4.92 4.23 17.35
N GLY A 113 -5.17 3.12 16.64
CA GLY A 113 -6.16 2.99 15.59
C GLY A 113 -7.14 1.86 15.86
N PHE A 114 -8.42 2.06 15.57
CA PHE A 114 -9.47 1.05 15.64
C PHE A 114 -9.88 0.62 14.23
N PHE A 115 -9.83 -0.69 13.96
CA PHE A 115 -10.01 -1.28 12.64
C PHE A 115 -11.04 -2.42 12.69
N PRO A 116 -12.34 -2.10 12.64
CA PRO A 116 -13.40 -3.09 12.59
C PRO A 116 -13.63 -3.59 11.17
N SER A 117 -14.12 -4.84 11.05
CA SER A 117 -14.66 -5.40 9.83
C SER A 117 -15.84 -6.33 10.13
N ALA A 118 -16.76 -6.40 9.17
CA ALA A 118 -17.91 -7.30 9.23
C ALA A 118 -18.12 -7.96 7.88
N SER A 119 -18.52 -9.22 7.87
CA SER A 119 -18.98 -9.91 6.68
C SER A 119 -20.26 -10.69 6.94
N LEU A 120 -21.07 -10.77 5.90
CA LEU A 120 -22.33 -11.51 5.87
C LEU A 120 -22.30 -12.47 4.69
N GLY A 121 -22.80 -13.69 4.93
CA GLY A 121 -22.99 -14.68 3.88
C GLY A 121 -24.36 -15.34 3.98
N TRP A 122 -25.01 -15.47 2.84
CA TRP A 122 -26.27 -16.21 2.73
C TRP A 122 -26.09 -17.34 1.71
N ARG A 123 -26.15 -18.57 2.20
CA ARG A 123 -26.11 -19.76 1.35
C ARG A 123 -27.52 -20.11 0.93
N ILE A 124 -27.94 -19.59 -0.22
CA ILE A 124 -29.28 -19.73 -0.78
C ILE A 124 -29.57 -21.21 -1.09
N SER A 125 -28.57 -21.97 -1.52
CA SER A 125 -28.66 -23.38 -1.81
C SER A 125 -29.09 -24.24 -0.63
N GLU A 126 -28.94 -23.75 0.61
CA GLU A 126 -29.38 -24.47 1.82
C GLU A 126 -30.82 -24.15 2.21
N GLU A 127 -31.51 -23.24 1.54
CA GLU A 127 -32.90 -22.92 1.79
C GLU A 127 -33.86 -24.00 1.25
N ASN A 128 -34.96 -24.20 1.96
CA ASN A 128 -35.96 -25.24 1.58
C ASN A 128 -36.56 -24.98 0.20
N PHE A 129 -36.90 -23.69 -0.08
CA PHE A 129 -37.44 -23.30 -1.39
C PHE A 129 -36.48 -23.59 -2.54
N TRP A 130 -35.16 -23.55 -2.29
CA TRP A 130 -34.15 -23.89 -3.29
C TRP A 130 -34.05 -25.39 -3.49
N LYS A 131 -33.95 -26.15 -2.39
CA LYS A 131 -33.84 -27.64 -2.43
C LYS A 131 -35.03 -28.31 -3.10
N GLU A 132 -36.21 -27.73 -2.99
CA GLU A 132 -37.44 -28.22 -3.62
C GLU A 132 -37.58 -27.77 -5.08
N SER A 133 -36.74 -26.89 -5.56
CA SER A 133 -36.79 -26.34 -6.92
C SER A 133 -36.05 -27.22 -7.93
N LYS A 134 -36.47 -27.16 -9.18
CA LYS A 134 -35.76 -27.82 -10.31
C LYS A 134 -34.37 -27.16 -10.54
N ILE A 135 -34.15 -25.95 -10.04
CA ILE A 135 -32.89 -25.21 -10.16
C ILE A 135 -31.78 -25.91 -9.37
N ALA A 136 -32.11 -26.55 -8.23
CA ALA A 136 -31.16 -27.28 -7.40
C ALA A 136 -30.47 -28.46 -8.13
N SER A 137 -31.09 -29.02 -9.17
CA SER A 137 -30.46 -30.05 -9.97
C SER A 137 -29.31 -29.55 -10.85
N VAL A 138 -29.31 -28.27 -11.17
CA VAL A 138 -28.26 -27.60 -11.99
C VAL A 138 -27.24 -26.90 -11.10
N PHE A 139 -27.73 -26.10 -10.13
CA PHE A 139 -26.89 -25.37 -9.18
C PHE A 139 -26.74 -26.15 -7.89
N SER A 140 -25.61 -26.77 -7.69
CA SER A 140 -25.28 -27.52 -6.48
C SER A 140 -25.03 -26.65 -5.26
N ASP A 141 -24.48 -25.45 -5.44
CA ASP A 141 -24.31 -24.47 -4.40
C ASP A 141 -24.48 -23.03 -4.95
N LEU A 142 -25.08 -22.18 -4.15
CA LEU A 142 -25.23 -20.76 -4.43
C LEU A 142 -25.13 -19.99 -3.12
N LYS A 143 -24.13 -19.09 -3.02
CA LYS A 143 -23.90 -18.25 -1.84
C LYS A 143 -23.62 -16.83 -2.27
N ILE A 144 -24.33 -15.90 -1.68
CA ILE A 144 -24.04 -14.45 -1.78
C ILE A 144 -23.29 -14.06 -0.52
N ARG A 145 -22.26 -13.23 -0.67
CA ARG A 145 -21.49 -12.70 0.44
C ARG A 145 -21.16 -11.23 0.23
N GLY A 146 -20.99 -10.52 1.34
CA GLY A 146 -20.55 -9.16 1.34
C GLY A 146 -19.73 -8.86 2.58
N SER A 147 -18.70 -8.06 2.45
CA SER A 147 -17.88 -7.60 3.55
C SER A 147 -17.58 -6.11 3.46
N TYR A 148 -17.45 -5.51 4.62
CA TYR A 148 -16.96 -4.14 4.75
C TYR A 148 -16.04 -4.04 5.94
N GLY A 149 -14.86 -3.45 5.74
CA GLY A 149 -13.85 -3.34 6.79
C GLY A 149 -12.93 -2.16 6.65
N LEU A 150 -12.30 -1.84 7.78
CA LEU A 150 -11.22 -0.87 7.88
C LEU A 150 -9.91 -1.60 8.13
N VAL A 151 -8.86 -1.21 7.42
CA VAL A 151 -7.47 -1.67 7.63
C VAL A 151 -6.60 -0.46 7.88
N GLY A 152 -5.78 -0.51 8.92
CA GLY A 152 -4.76 0.48 9.23
C GLY A 152 -3.42 0.13 8.60
N ASP A 153 -2.69 1.17 8.19
CA ASP A 153 -1.35 1.07 7.65
C ASP A 153 -0.46 2.11 8.33
N ASP A 154 0.57 1.68 9.05
CA ASP A 154 1.56 2.54 9.68
C ASP A 154 2.86 2.66 8.86
N ASN A 155 2.94 1.96 7.74
CA ASN A 155 4.07 1.98 6.83
C ASN A 155 3.72 2.69 5.53
N VAL A 156 3.48 4.00 5.62
CA VAL A 156 3.12 4.83 4.48
C VAL A 156 4.34 5.61 4.03
N ASP A 157 4.62 5.59 2.73
CA ASP A 157 5.72 6.35 2.14
C ASP A 157 5.58 7.84 2.42
N GLY A 158 6.68 8.49 2.76
CA GLY A 158 6.74 9.91 3.04
C GLY A 158 6.65 10.28 4.52
N TYR A 159 6.58 9.28 5.42
CA TYR A 159 6.71 9.46 6.87
C TYR A 159 7.89 8.67 7.43
N SER A 160 8.69 9.32 8.24
CA SER A 160 9.70 8.69 9.07
C SER A 160 9.20 8.56 10.51
N ALA A 161 9.81 7.65 11.23
CA ALA A 161 9.57 7.56 12.66
C ALA A 161 9.98 8.85 13.36
N PHE A 162 9.17 9.30 14.32
CA PHE A 162 9.44 10.49 15.11
C PHE A 162 9.42 11.82 14.35
N ASP A 163 8.84 11.88 13.13
CA ASP A 163 8.65 13.14 12.39
C ASP A 163 7.78 14.16 13.15
N TYR A 164 7.13 13.74 14.23
CA TYR A 164 6.39 14.62 15.13
C TYR A 164 7.27 15.28 16.21
N MET A 165 8.57 14.95 16.26
CA MET A 165 9.52 15.51 17.23
C MET A 165 10.42 16.55 16.58
N THR A 166 10.65 17.64 17.30
CA THR A 166 11.71 18.59 16.96
C THR A 166 13.08 18.02 17.32
N GLY A 167 14.14 18.47 16.67
CA GLY A 167 15.49 18.02 16.95
C GLY A 167 16.53 18.59 16.00
N TYR A 168 17.72 18.04 16.10
CA TYR A 168 18.85 18.37 15.25
C TYR A 168 19.48 17.09 14.71
N ASP A 169 19.89 17.11 13.47
CA ASP A 169 20.70 16.05 12.87
C ASP A 169 22.18 16.39 13.05
N TYR A 170 22.92 15.43 13.63
CA TYR A 170 24.36 15.56 13.85
C TYR A 170 25.15 15.30 12.58
N LYS A 171 26.36 15.86 12.52
CA LYS A 171 27.30 15.69 11.41
C LYS A 171 26.77 16.21 10.07
N GLN A 172 25.85 17.16 10.13
CA GLN A 172 25.32 17.83 8.95
C GLN A 172 25.60 19.33 9.03
N GLY A 173 26.01 19.88 7.90
CA GLY A 173 26.50 21.24 7.89
C GLY A 173 27.83 21.40 8.64
N GLY A 174 28.31 22.59 8.71
CA GLY A 174 29.56 22.95 9.41
C GLY A 174 30.17 24.18 8.80
N GLY A 175 31.32 24.59 9.35
CA GLY A 175 32.06 25.76 8.91
C GLY A 175 33.55 25.58 9.11
N VAL A 176 34.32 26.42 8.46
CA VAL A 176 35.78 26.50 8.69
C VAL A 176 36.04 27.58 9.75
N ILE A 177 36.62 27.19 10.88
CA ILE A 177 37.03 28.08 11.96
C ILE A 177 38.53 27.87 12.15
N ASP A 178 39.30 28.93 12.06
CA ASP A 178 40.76 28.93 12.17
C ASP A 178 41.44 27.90 11.25
N GLY A 179 40.94 27.77 10.00
CA GLY A 179 41.48 26.84 9.00
C GLY A 179 41.08 25.38 9.20
N SER A 180 40.33 25.05 10.24
CA SER A 180 39.84 23.70 10.51
C SER A 180 38.35 23.58 10.25
N TYR A 181 37.94 22.50 9.55
CA TYR A 181 36.52 22.23 9.33
C TYR A 181 35.89 21.66 10.61
N ILE A 182 34.88 22.39 11.11
CA ILE A 182 34.13 21.97 12.29
C ILE A 182 32.77 21.44 11.82
N ILE A 183 32.48 20.20 12.19
CA ILE A 183 31.20 19.55 11.91
C ILE A 183 30.08 20.18 12.74
N GLY A 184 29.04 20.62 12.10
CA GLY A 184 27.89 21.23 12.73
C GLY A 184 26.73 20.30 12.98
N THR A 185 25.60 20.91 13.30
CA THR A 185 24.27 20.27 13.38
C THR A 185 23.29 21.08 12.56
N THR A 186 22.34 20.40 11.93
CA THR A 186 21.26 21.04 11.16
C THR A 186 19.94 20.78 11.86
N PRO A 187 19.06 21.80 12.01
CA PRO A 187 17.73 21.55 12.56
C PRO A 187 16.96 20.61 11.63
N ARG A 188 16.19 19.69 12.23
CA ARG A 188 15.26 18.81 11.50
C ARG A 188 14.10 19.63 10.95
N ASN A 189 13.41 19.07 9.96
CA ASN A 189 12.21 19.69 9.40
C ASN A 189 11.13 19.96 10.45
N LEU A 190 10.14 20.77 10.09
CA LEU A 190 9.02 21.11 10.96
C LEU A 190 8.27 19.84 11.41
N PRO A 191 7.94 19.71 12.70
CA PRO A 191 7.30 18.50 13.22
C PRO A 191 5.86 18.35 12.76
N VAL A 192 5.45 17.11 12.47
CA VAL A 192 4.07 16.75 12.08
C VAL A 192 3.35 16.12 13.27
N THR A 193 2.73 16.94 14.11
CA THR A 193 2.08 16.50 15.35
C THR A 193 0.74 15.78 15.13
N THR A 194 0.17 15.87 13.92
CA THR A 194 -1.11 15.26 13.52
C THR A 194 -0.96 13.90 12.84
N LEU A 195 0.28 13.43 12.72
CA LEU A 195 0.59 12.17 12.04
C LEU A 195 -0.14 10.98 12.64
N SER A 196 -0.81 10.19 11.81
CA SER A 196 -1.58 9.04 12.23
C SER A 196 -1.64 7.96 11.13
N TRP A 197 -2.34 6.88 11.42
CA TRP A 197 -2.58 5.77 10.52
C TRP A 197 -3.20 6.20 9.19
N ALA A 198 -2.65 5.74 8.09
CA ALA A 198 -3.41 5.68 6.85
C ALA A 198 -4.47 4.57 6.98
N LYS A 199 -5.65 4.78 6.42
CA LYS A 199 -6.78 3.86 6.56
C LYS A 199 -7.30 3.44 5.21
N ALA A 200 -7.51 2.14 5.02
CA ALA A 200 -8.17 1.60 3.85
C ALA A 200 -9.56 1.10 4.22
N LYS A 201 -10.61 1.66 3.59
CA LYS A 201 -11.99 1.18 3.63
C LYS A 201 -12.16 0.21 2.48
N ILE A 202 -12.52 -1.03 2.77
CA ILE A 202 -12.66 -2.09 1.78
C ILE A 202 -14.11 -2.57 1.79
N LEU A 203 -14.76 -2.48 0.64
CA LEU A 203 -16.04 -3.12 0.35
C LEU A 203 -15.78 -4.26 -0.62
N ASP A 204 -16.32 -5.42 -0.32
CA ASP A 204 -16.30 -6.59 -1.19
C ASP A 204 -17.68 -7.23 -1.26
N ILE A 205 -18.16 -7.54 -2.47
CA ILE A 205 -19.43 -8.24 -2.72
C ILE A 205 -19.13 -9.38 -3.66
N GLY A 206 -19.43 -10.59 -3.21
CA GLY A 206 -19.12 -11.82 -3.92
C GLY A 206 -20.30 -12.76 -4.09
N LEU A 207 -20.22 -13.53 -5.15
CA LEU A 207 -21.12 -14.62 -5.48
C LEU A 207 -20.31 -15.90 -5.68
N ASP A 208 -20.58 -16.91 -4.87
CA ASP A 208 -20.01 -18.25 -5.02
C ASP A 208 -21.05 -19.19 -5.64
N VAL A 209 -20.68 -19.92 -6.68
CA VAL A 209 -21.57 -20.84 -7.40
C VAL A 209 -20.91 -22.18 -7.63
N ALA A 210 -21.72 -23.26 -7.58
CA ALA A 210 -21.30 -24.57 -8.03
C ALA A 210 -22.39 -25.24 -8.85
N PHE A 211 -21.98 -25.97 -9.87
CA PHE A 211 -22.85 -26.63 -10.85
C PHE A 211 -22.46 -28.11 -10.98
N LEU A 212 -23.36 -28.90 -11.56
CA LEU A 212 -23.10 -30.26 -11.98
C LEU A 212 -22.55 -31.15 -10.85
N ASN A 213 -23.18 -31.11 -9.68
CA ASN A 213 -22.72 -31.84 -8.50
C ASN A 213 -21.30 -31.46 -8.09
N ASN A 214 -21.01 -30.12 -8.06
CA ASN A 214 -19.73 -29.54 -7.71
C ASN A 214 -18.55 -29.80 -8.68
N ARG A 215 -18.83 -30.31 -9.89
CA ARG A 215 -17.77 -30.47 -10.91
C ARG A 215 -17.29 -29.14 -11.43
N LEU A 216 -18.20 -28.19 -11.68
CA LEU A 216 -17.85 -26.79 -12.02
C LEU A 216 -18.19 -25.91 -10.85
N SER A 217 -17.20 -25.18 -10.34
CA SER A 217 -17.38 -24.17 -9.30
C SER A 217 -16.69 -22.89 -9.69
N GLY A 218 -17.15 -21.78 -9.14
CA GLY A 218 -16.53 -20.48 -9.39
C GLY A 218 -17.00 -19.42 -8.42
N SER A 219 -16.30 -18.31 -8.44
CA SER A 219 -16.67 -17.10 -7.72
C SER A 219 -16.52 -15.87 -8.60
N VAL A 220 -17.34 -14.89 -8.33
CA VAL A 220 -17.26 -13.54 -8.89
C VAL A 220 -17.27 -12.56 -7.74
N ASP A 221 -16.24 -11.73 -7.63
CA ASP A 221 -16.09 -10.73 -6.61
C ASP A 221 -15.96 -9.35 -7.23
N PHE A 222 -16.67 -8.39 -6.67
CA PHE A 222 -16.49 -6.98 -6.93
C PHE A 222 -15.93 -6.33 -5.67
N PHE A 223 -14.80 -5.62 -5.80
CA PHE A 223 -14.19 -4.93 -4.68
C PHE A 223 -13.96 -3.45 -4.94
N ARG A 224 -14.03 -2.67 -3.88
CA ARG A 224 -13.66 -1.26 -3.85
C ARG A 224 -12.88 -0.96 -2.59
N ARG A 225 -11.64 -0.51 -2.74
CA ARG A 225 -10.74 -0.11 -1.66
C ARG A 225 -10.44 1.37 -1.76
N ILE A 226 -10.80 2.14 -0.74
CA ILE A 226 -10.50 3.57 -0.63
C ILE A 226 -9.43 3.73 0.45
N LYS A 227 -8.22 4.12 0.07
CA LYS A 227 -7.13 4.44 1.00
C LYS A 227 -7.13 5.95 1.25
N THR A 228 -7.28 6.36 2.51
CA THR A 228 -7.27 7.74 2.99
C THR A 228 -6.08 7.97 3.90
N GLY A 229 -5.70 9.22 4.11
CA GLY A 229 -4.56 9.56 4.96
C GLY A 229 -3.21 9.32 4.29
N ILE A 230 -3.15 9.40 2.97
CA ILE A 230 -1.89 9.36 2.23
C ILE A 230 -1.16 10.69 2.43
N PRO A 231 0.15 10.68 2.70
CA PRO A 231 0.92 11.88 2.93
C PRO A 231 0.89 12.85 1.74
N ALA A 232 0.62 14.11 2.02
CA ALA A 232 0.74 15.20 1.06
C ALA A 232 1.18 16.48 1.76
N SER A 233 1.87 17.35 1.03
CA SER A 233 2.27 18.65 1.54
C SER A 233 1.07 19.59 1.64
N ARG A 234 1.10 20.46 2.65
CA ARG A 234 0.12 21.54 2.84
C ARG A 234 0.38 22.68 1.84
N ASP A 235 -0.14 22.55 0.62
CA ASP A 235 0.05 23.55 -0.44
C ASP A 235 -0.70 24.87 -0.19
N ASP A 236 -1.62 24.89 0.77
CA ASP A 236 -2.31 26.08 1.26
C ASP A 236 -1.48 26.90 2.26
N VAL A 237 -0.41 26.33 2.83
CA VAL A 237 0.50 27.04 3.72
C VAL A 237 1.62 27.69 2.91
N LEU A 238 1.69 29.00 2.98
CA LEU A 238 2.78 29.76 2.37
C LEU A 238 3.97 29.78 3.36
N LEU A 239 4.98 29.02 3.05
CA LEU A 239 6.25 29.03 3.76
C LEU A 239 7.31 29.62 2.82
N PRO A 240 7.88 30.80 3.12
CA PRO A 240 8.96 31.37 2.32
C PRO A 240 10.18 30.44 2.29
N GLU A 241 10.84 30.33 1.13
CA GLU A 241 12.03 29.48 0.96
C GLU A 241 13.19 29.91 1.88
N GLU A 242 13.26 31.19 2.22
CA GLU A 242 14.28 31.78 3.12
C GLU A 242 14.21 31.21 4.54
N VAL A 243 13.07 30.60 4.94
CA VAL A 243 12.95 29.94 6.25
C VAL A 243 13.77 28.64 6.29
N GLY A 244 14.12 28.07 5.12
CA GLY A 244 14.99 26.90 5.03
C GLY A 244 14.35 25.57 5.46
N PHE A 245 13.03 25.52 5.64
CA PHE A 245 12.28 24.30 5.96
C PHE A 245 11.33 23.93 4.84
N GLU A 246 11.19 22.63 4.61
CA GLU A 246 10.14 22.10 3.75
C GLU A 246 8.78 22.12 4.48
N ARG A 247 7.71 22.23 3.69
CA ARG A 247 6.36 22.12 4.24
C ARG A 247 6.11 20.70 4.77
N PRO A 248 5.56 20.57 5.98
CA PRO A 248 5.30 19.26 6.56
C PRO A 248 4.27 18.51 5.71
N LYS A 249 4.43 17.18 5.62
CA LYS A 249 3.44 16.29 5.02
C LYS A 249 2.44 15.86 6.08
N GLU A 250 1.17 15.87 5.74
CA GLU A 250 0.08 15.43 6.61
C GLU A 250 -0.77 14.36 5.91
N ASN A 251 -1.66 13.68 6.64
CA ASN A 251 -2.56 12.64 6.12
C ASN A 251 -3.72 13.24 5.30
N LEU A 252 -3.49 13.70 4.08
CA LEU A 252 -4.42 14.54 3.32
C LEU A 252 -5.00 13.87 2.07
N ASN A 253 -4.21 13.11 1.32
CA ASN A 253 -4.64 12.53 0.05
C ASN A 253 -5.36 11.19 0.22
N SER A 254 -6.11 10.84 -0.80
CA SER A 254 -6.76 9.54 -0.89
C SER A 254 -6.74 8.96 -2.31
N ASN A 255 -6.78 7.64 -2.40
CA ASN A 255 -6.87 6.92 -3.66
C ASN A 255 -7.88 5.78 -3.58
N VAL A 256 -8.30 5.31 -4.74
CA VAL A 256 -9.25 4.21 -4.88
C VAL A 256 -8.70 3.14 -5.81
N HIS A 257 -8.81 1.90 -5.38
CA HIS A 257 -8.70 0.73 -6.23
C HIS A 257 -10.07 0.08 -6.34
N THR A 258 -10.55 -0.15 -7.55
CA THR A 258 -11.79 -0.85 -7.81
C THR A 258 -11.57 -1.90 -8.88
N GLY A 259 -12.25 -3.02 -8.77
CA GLY A 259 -12.05 -4.11 -9.70
C GLY A 259 -12.98 -5.29 -9.44
N TYR A 260 -12.70 -6.36 -10.15
CA TYR A 260 -13.39 -7.63 -9.98
C TYR A 260 -12.42 -8.81 -10.14
N ASP A 261 -12.71 -9.86 -9.38
CA ASP A 261 -12.00 -11.13 -9.39
C ASP A 261 -12.96 -12.21 -9.88
N LEU A 262 -12.48 -13.04 -10.78
CA LEU A 262 -13.21 -14.20 -11.32
C LEU A 262 -12.39 -15.45 -11.07
N LEU A 263 -13.02 -16.48 -10.54
CA LEU A 263 -12.43 -17.81 -10.38
C LEU A 263 -13.36 -18.83 -11.03
N ALA A 264 -12.83 -19.74 -11.83
CA ALA A 264 -13.52 -20.90 -12.34
C ALA A 264 -12.68 -22.15 -12.10
N ARG A 265 -13.28 -23.20 -11.63
CA ARG A 265 -12.64 -24.49 -11.38
C ARG A 265 -13.50 -25.64 -11.87
N TRP A 266 -12.92 -26.49 -12.69
CA TRP A 266 -13.47 -27.77 -13.07
C TRP A 266 -12.74 -28.87 -12.31
N SER A 267 -13.49 -29.79 -11.67
CA SER A 267 -12.95 -30.97 -10.99
C SER A 267 -13.78 -32.18 -11.33
N ASP A 268 -13.16 -33.25 -11.78
CA ASP A 268 -13.84 -34.47 -12.13
C ASP A 268 -12.94 -35.69 -11.89
N LYS A 269 -13.51 -36.88 -12.03
CA LYS A 269 -12.76 -38.12 -11.95
C LYS A 269 -13.17 -39.08 -13.06
N VAL A 270 -12.23 -39.83 -13.58
CA VAL A 270 -12.42 -40.94 -14.51
C VAL A 270 -11.80 -42.19 -13.87
N ASN A 271 -12.62 -43.11 -13.43
CA ASN A 271 -12.21 -44.25 -12.60
C ASN A 271 -11.48 -43.78 -11.33
N ASP A 272 -10.20 -44.14 -11.17
CA ASP A 272 -9.34 -43.73 -10.03
C ASP A 272 -8.54 -42.47 -10.30
N PHE A 273 -8.63 -41.91 -11.51
CA PHE A 273 -7.92 -40.70 -11.89
C PHE A 273 -8.74 -39.47 -11.56
N HIS A 274 -8.24 -38.65 -10.60
CA HIS A 274 -8.84 -37.39 -10.22
C HIS A 274 -8.07 -36.25 -10.87
N TYR A 275 -8.79 -35.32 -11.49
CA TYR A 275 -8.16 -34.14 -12.09
C TYR A 275 -8.93 -32.87 -11.78
N SER A 276 -8.22 -31.74 -11.73
CA SER A 276 -8.83 -30.42 -11.61
C SER A 276 -8.08 -29.39 -12.45
N ILE A 277 -8.84 -28.49 -13.06
CA ILE A 277 -8.33 -27.36 -13.83
C ILE A 277 -8.95 -26.11 -13.23
N SER A 278 -8.17 -25.08 -12.98
CA SER A 278 -8.67 -23.80 -12.49
C SER A 278 -8.09 -22.65 -13.31
N ALA A 279 -8.91 -21.61 -13.49
CA ALA A 279 -8.52 -20.36 -14.10
C ALA A 279 -8.98 -19.21 -13.20
N ASN A 280 -8.16 -18.20 -13.05
CA ASN A 280 -8.49 -16.98 -12.34
C ASN A 280 -8.20 -15.77 -13.23
N PHE A 281 -9.01 -14.74 -13.09
CA PHE A 281 -8.85 -13.48 -13.79
C PHE A 281 -9.15 -12.34 -12.81
N THR A 282 -8.20 -11.41 -12.68
CA THR A 282 -8.33 -10.22 -11.86
C THR A 282 -8.19 -8.98 -12.75
N TYR A 283 -9.13 -8.06 -12.62
CA TYR A 283 -9.05 -6.75 -13.22
C TYR A 283 -9.18 -5.69 -12.15
N SER A 284 -8.23 -4.76 -12.07
CA SER A 284 -8.31 -3.64 -11.17
C SER A 284 -7.83 -2.34 -11.81
N ARG A 285 -8.44 -1.24 -11.40
CA ARG A 285 -8.01 0.10 -11.78
C ARG A 285 -7.81 0.97 -10.56
N PHE A 286 -6.75 1.77 -10.65
CA PHE A 286 -6.37 2.76 -9.65
C PHE A 286 -6.73 4.16 -10.15
N TYR A 287 -7.29 4.99 -9.27
CA TYR A 287 -7.44 6.41 -9.51
C TYR A 287 -7.31 7.23 -8.21
N ASN A 288 -6.88 8.47 -8.33
CA ASN A 288 -6.81 9.41 -7.23
C ASN A 288 -8.21 9.88 -6.87
N TRP A 289 -8.59 9.73 -5.60
CA TRP A 289 -9.92 10.12 -5.12
C TRP A 289 -9.95 11.56 -4.65
N GLU A 290 -8.99 11.93 -3.82
CA GLU A 290 -8.78 13.28 -3.33
C GLU A 290 -7.32 13.66 -3.47
N GLN A 291 -7.09 14.89 -3.91
CA GLN A 291 -5.81 15.55 -3.94
C GLN A 291 -5.96 16.87 -3.18
N TYR A 292 -5.14 17.07 -2.15
CA TYR A 292 -5.28 18.22 -1.28
C TYR A 292 -4.75 19.49 -1.96
N ASN A 293 -5.66 20.46 -2.20
CA ASN A 293 -5.39 21.81 -2.70
C ASN A 293 -4.20 21.94 -3.68
N PRO A 294 -4.14 21.15 -4.76
CA PRO A 294 -3.05 21.26 -5.71
C PRO A 294 -3.09 22.64 -6.36
N LYS A 295 -1.91 23.22 -6.58
CA LYS A 295 -1.76 24.52 -7.24
C LYS A 295 -1.38 24.32 -8.70
N PHE A 296 -2.06 25.03 -9.57
CA PHE A 296 -1.79 25.04 -11.00
C PHE A 296 -1.55 26.47 -11.46
N SER A 297 -0.68 26.65 -12.44
CA SER A 297 -0.33 27.96 -12.99
C SER A 297 -1.48 28.57 -13.79
N ASN A 298 -2.30 27.74 -14.43
CA ASN A 298 -3.44 28.12 -15.25
C ASN A 298 -4.37 26.92 -15.48
N SER A 299 -5.51 27.13 -16.13
CA SER A 299 -6.51 26.08 -16.38
C SER A 299 -6.02 24.96 -17.31
N TRP A 300 -5.08 25.24 -18.22
CA TRP A 300 -4.46 24.22 -19.05
C TRP A 300 -3.52 23.31 -18.26
N ASP A 301 -2.74 23.91 -17.36
CA ASP A 301 -1.90 23.19 -16.42
C ASP A 301 -2.73 22.30 -15.50
N GLU A 302 -3.85 22.81 -14.96
CA GLU A 302 -4.82 22.04 -14.20
C GLU A 302 -5.39 20.88 -15.02
N TYR A 303 -5.82 21.14 -16.26
CA TYR A 303 -6.37 20.11 -17.13
C TYR A 303 -5.37 18.98 -17.39
N ARG A 304 -4.09 19.28 -17.60
CA ARG A 304 -3.05 18.28 -17.86
C ARG A 304 -2.58 17.57 -16.60
N ASN A 305 -2.35 18.27 -15.53
CA ASN A 305 -1.59 17.80 -14.38
C ASN A 305 -2.44 17.47 -13.16
N SER A 306 -3.71 17.87 -13.11
CA SER A 306 -4.62 17.42 -12.06
C SER A 306 -4.78 15.91 -12.10
N THR A 307 -4.54 15.27 -10.96
CA THR A 307 -4.74 13.82 -10.79
C THR A 307 -6.10 13.49 -10.16
N TRP A 308 -6.86 14.50 -9.75
CA TRP A 308 -8.13 14.35 -9.08
C TRP A 308 -9.15 13.59 -9.95
N HIS A 309 -9.72 12.52 -9.44
CA HIS A 309 -10.67 11.63 -10.09
C HIS A 309 -10.17 11.05 -11.43
N ARG A 310 -8.86 11.01 -11.63
CA ARG A 310 -8.25 10.40 -12.83
C ARG A 310 -7.61 9.06 -12.52
N PHE A 311 -7.64 8.19 -13.51
CA PHE A 311 -6.90 6.94 -13.43
C PHE A 311 -5.39 7.20 -13.37
N GLY A 312 -4.69 6.41 -12.55
CA GLY A 312 -3.26 6.60 -12.33
C GLY A 312 -2.37 6.27 -13.53
N ASN A 313 -2.93 5.61 -14.55
CA ASN A 313 -2.23 5.22 -15.77
C ASN A 313 -2.60 6.07 -16.99
N VAL A 314 -3.06 7.31 -16.78
CA VAL A 314 -3.29 8.26 -17.86
C VAL A 314 -1.96 8.86 -18.28
N ASN A 315 -1.61 8.69 -19.56
CA ASN A 315 -0.46 9.31 -20.19
C ASN A 315 -0.93 10.34 -21.21
N TRP A 316 -0.28 11.48 -21.20
CA TRP A 316 -0.48 12.50 -22.24
C TRP A 316 0.52 12.27 -23.34
N ALA A 317 0.04 12.20 -24.56
CA ALA A 317 0.87 12.09 -25.74
C ALA A 317 0.32 13.00 -26.84
N TYR A 318 1.13 13.33 -27.80
CA TYR A 318 0.69 13.95 -29.03
C TYR A 318 0.15 12.86 -29.96
N GLU A 319 -0.92 13.16 -30.68
CA GLU A 319 -1.37 12.34 -31.78
C GLU A 319 -0.37 12.53 -32.96
N ALA A 320 0.06 11.44 -33.53
CA ALA A 320 1.00 11.48 -34.62
C ALA A 320 0.22 11.67 -35.95
N ASP A 321 0.47 12.75 -36.64
CA ASP A 321 -0.13 13.05 -37.94
C ASP A 321 0.55 12.28 -39.10
N GLY A 322 1.58 11.50 -38.79
CA GLY A 322 2.37 10.78 -39.77
C GLY A 322 3.74 11.43 -40.00
N GLN A 323 4.39 11.04 -41.05
CA GLN A 323 5.68 11.57 -41.46
C GLN A 323 5.51 12.49 -42.70
N PHE A 324 6.29 13.55 -42.78
CA PHE A 324 6.31 14.40 -43.97
C PHE A 324 6.72 13.60 -45.22
N GLN A 325 5.94 13.71 -46.27
CA GLN A 325 6.18 12.96 -47.49
C GLN A 325 7.02 13.75 -48.51
N SER A 326 7.02 15.09 -48.43
CA SER A 326 7.74 15.94 -49.37
C SER A 326 8.23 17.24 -48.75
N TRP A 327 9.14 17.92 -49.45
CA TRP A 327 9.62 19.24 -49.05
C TRP A 327 8.54 20.32 -49.18
N GLU A 328 7.61 20.16 -50.13
CA GLU A 328 6.47 21.05 -50.33
C GLU A 328 5.51 20.98 -49.15
N GLU A 329 5.29 19.78 -48.60
CA GLU A 329 4.48 19.58 -47.43
C GLU A 329 5.11 20.26 -46.23
N ILE A 330 6.41 20.08 -46.01
CA ILE A 330 7.16 20.74 -44.91
C ILE A 330 7.05 22.26 -45.03
N ALA A 331 7.26 22.80 -46.25
CA ALA A 331 7.21 24.24 -46.50
C ALA A 331 5.82 24.84 -46.28
N SER A 332 4.76 24.07 -46.52
CA SER A 332 3.37 24.50 -46.37
C SER A 332 2.80 24.21 -44.96
N TRP A 333 3.56 23.50 -44.10
CA TRP A 333 3.09 23.12 -42.78
C TRP A 333 2.89 24.35 -41.89
N PRO A 334 1.71 24.52 -41.28
CA PRO A 334 1.37 25.76 -40.57
C PRO A 334 2.02 25.90 -39.22
N ILE A 335 2.62 24.84 -38.68
CA ILE A 335 3.24 24.80 -37.35
C ILE A 335 4.76 24.73 -37.51
N ASP A 336 5.46 25.60 -36.83
CA ASP A 336 6.92 25.56 -36.72
C ASP A 336 7.35 24.53 -35.68
N ASN A 337 7.62 23.29 -36.13
CA ASN A 337 7.94 22.16 -35.26
C ASN A 337 9.39 22.18 -34.78
N ASP A 338 10.31 22.84 -35.52
CA ASP A 338 11.73 22.89 -35.17
C ASP A 338 12.16 24.24 -34.57
N GLN A 339 11.22 25.16 -34.39
CA GLN A 339 11.46 26.55 -33.95
C GLN A 339 12.43 27.34 -34.83
N LYS A 340 12.53 26.94 -36.10
CA LYS A 340 13.41 27.54 -37.13
C LYS A 340 12.70 27.69 -38.49
N GLY A 341 11.36 27.71 -38.48
CA GLY A 341 10.55 27.75 -39.69
C GLY A 341 10.60 26.45 -40.49
N ASN A 342 10.71 25.32 -39.83
CA ASN A 342 10.78 23.96 -40.39
C ASN A 342 11.98 23.70 -41.32
N THR A 343 13.03 24.53 -41.22
CA THR A 343 14.19 24.45 -42.13
C THR A 343 15.12 23.26 -41.83
N THR A 344 15.00 22.64 -40.67
CA THR A 344 15.81 21.45 -40.28
C THR A 344 15.10 20.13 -40.54
N LEU A 345 13.80 20.16 -40.86
CA LEU A 345 13.01 18.98 -41.14
C LEU A 345 13.27 18.41 -42.54
N ARG A 346 13.03 17.12 -42.72
CA ARG A 346 13.20 16.37 -43.94
C ARG A 346 12.00 15.45 -44.18
N PRO A 347 11.70 15.09 -45.45
CA PRO A 347 10.77 14.00 -45.70
C PRO A 347 11.17 12.73 -44.96
N GLY A 348 10.22 12.15 -44.22
CA GLY A 348 10.42 11.01 -43.34
C GLY A 348 10.53 11.36 -41.84
N ASP A 349 10.62 12.64 -41.48
CA ASP A 349 10.58 13.11 -40.08
C ASP A 349 9.15 13.09 -39.52
#